data_965b19a5c65026b311de2f40b75e42f6
#
_entry.id   965b19a5c65026b311de2f40b75e42f6
#
_cell.length_a   1.000
_cell.length_b   1.000
_cell.length_c   1.000
_cell.angle_alpha   90.00
_cell.angle_beta   90.00
_cell.angle_gamma   90.00
#
_symmetry.space_group_name_H-M   'P 1'
#
loop_
_entity.id
_entity.type
_entity.pdbx_description
1 polymer ?
#
loop_
_entity_poly.entity_id
_entity_poly.type
_entity_poly.pdbx_seq_one_letter_code
_entity_poly.pdbx_strand_id
1 'polypeptide(L)' 'MSGEFSRRIHVLRDRLVDLRMLVEATLDFPEEEIDFLERADAEGKLQALREDLAATLASARTGALL' A
#
# COMPACT_ATOMS: atom_id res chain seq x y z
N MET A 1 20.24 -8.83 -7.56
CA MET A 1 19.84 -8.95 -6.16
C MET A 1 19.26 -7.69 -5.60
N SER A 2 20.07 -6.68 -5.45
CA SER A 2 19.62 -5.39 -4.94
C SER A 2 18.58 -4.74 -5.83
N GLY A 3 18.64 -4.98 -7.15
CA GLY A 3 17.71 -4.38 -8.08
C GLY A 3 16.27 -4.86 -7.92
N GLU A 4 16.08 -6.14 -7.62
CA GLU A 4 14.75 -6.67 -7.46
C GLU A 4 14.10 -6.18 -6.17
N PHE A 5 14.85 -6.17 -5.08
CA PHE A 5 14.35 -5.64 -3.81
C PHE A 5 14.01 -4.16 -3.95
N SER A 6 14.88 -3.38 -4.57
CA SER A 6 14.67 -1.97 -4.81
C SER A 6 13.40 -1.74 -5.63
N ARG A 7 13.17 -2.57 -6.66
CA ARG A 7 11.98 -2.47 -7.50
C ARG A 7 10.71 -2.71 -6.69
N ARG A 8 10.73 -3.71 -5.81
CA ARG A 8 9.58 -4.02 -4.97
C ARG A 8 9.27 -2.86 -4.02
N ILE A 9 10.29 -2.26 -3.44
CA ILE A 9 10.14 -1.10 -2.56
C ILE A 9 9.54 0.08 -3.33
N HIS A 10 10.01 0.33 -4.55
CA HIS A 10 9.45 1.40 -5.38
C HIS A 10 7.99 1.17 -5.71
N VAL A 11 7.61 -0.06 -6.03
CA VAL A 11 6.22 -0.41 -6.31
C VAL A 11 5.36 -0.17 -5.06
N LEU A 12 5.84 -0.60 -3.89
CA LEU A 12 5.11 -0.40 -2.65
C LEU A 12 4.96 1.09 -2.33
N ARG A 13 6.00 1.88 -2.59
CA ARG A 13 5.93 3.32 -2.39
C ARG A 13 4.88 3.94 -3.30
N ASP A 14 4.85 3.56 -4.56
CA ASP A 14 3.89 4.10 -5.51
C ASP A 14 2.47 3.73 -5.09
N ARG A 15 2.26 2.51 -4.64
CA ARG A 15 0.95 2.07 -4.15
C ARG A 15 0.54 2.85 -2.91
N LEU A 16 1.49 3.14 -2.03
CA LEU A 16 1.22 3.91 -0.82
C LEU A 16 0.84 5.35 -1.17
N VAL A 17 1.52 5.95 -2.14
CA VAL A 17 1.19 7.30 -2.60
C VAL A 17 -0.20 7.32 -3.20
N ASP A 18 -0.54 6.33 -4.02
CA ASP A 18 -1.88 6.23 -4.61
C ASP A 18 -2.96 6.10 -3.53
N LEU A 19 -2.69 5.28 -2.52
CA LEU A 19 -3.63 5.09 -1.41
C LEU A 19 -3.79 6.39 -0.61
N ARG A 20 -2.69 7.10 -0.38
CA ARG A 20 -2.74 8.38 0.30
C ARG A 20 -3.59 9.39 -0.45
N MET A 21 -3.44 9.44 -1.77
CA MET A 21 -4.24 10.33 -2.60
C MET A 21 -5.72 9.97 -2.52
N LEU A 22 -6.02 8.68 -2.51
CA LEU A 22 -7.40 8.22 -2.39
C LEU A 22 -8.00 8.63 -1.04
N VAL A 23 -7.25 8.46 0.04
CA VAL A 23 -7.70 8.84 1.37
C VAL A 23 -7.92 10.35 1.46
N GLU A 24 -6.99 11.14 0.93
CA GLU A 24 -7.12 12.59 0.92
C GLU A 24 -8.35 13.03 0.12
N ALA A 25 -8.62 12.39 -0.99
CA ALA A 25 -9.79 12.68 -1.80
C ALA A 25 -11.08 12.39 -1.02
N THR A 26 -11.11 11.29 -0.26
CA THR A 26 -12.30 10.95 0.52
C THR A 26 -12.51 11.89 1.70
N LEU A 27 -11.43 12.47 2.24
CA LEU A 27 -11.54 13.42 3.34
C LEU A 27 -12.15 14.75 2.90
N ASP A 28 -12.02 15.09 1.62
CA ASP A 28 -12.60 16.31 1.08
C ASP A 28 -14.10 16.23 0.89
N PHE A 29 -14.67 15.03 0.93
CA PHE A 29 -16.10 14.83 0.76
C PHE A 29 -16.78 14.59 2.09
N PRO A 30 -18.02 15.07 2.28
CA PRO A 30 -18.81 14.76 3.47
C PRO A 30 -19.00 13.23 3.57
N GLU A 31 -19.09 12.73 4.80
CA GLU A 31 -19.30 11.30 5.01
C GLU A 31 -20.53 10.76 4.27
N GLU A 32 -21.54 11.61 4.12
CA GLU A 32 -22.76 11.22 3.43
C GLU A 32 -22.55 10.94 1.94
N GLU A 33 -21.51 11.54 1.35
CA GLU A 33 -21.21 11.35 -0.05
C GLU A 33 -20.16 10.28 -0.31
N ILE A 34 -19.51 9.80 0.76
CA ILE A 34 -18.53 8.73 0.62
C ILE A 34 -19.28 7.43 0.40
N ASP A 35 -19.13 6.88 -0.79
CA ASP A 35 -19.73 5.59 -1.11
C ASP A 35 -19.11 4.52 -0.23
N PHE A 36 -19.95 3.70 0.36
CA PHE A 36 -19.51 2.57 1.17
C PHE A 36 -18.55 1.67 0.41
N LEU A 37 -18.80 1.49 -0.89
CA LEU A 37 -17.95 0.65 -1.74
C LEU A 37 -16.56 1.25 -1.91
N GLU A 38 -16.47 2.57 -2.02
CA GLU A 38 -15.17 3.23 -2.13
C GLU A 38 -14.37 3.10 -0.85
N ARG A 39 -15.04 3.21 0.29
CA ARG A 39 -14.39 3.02 1.59
C ARG A 39 -13.86 1.60 1.73
N ALA A 40 -14.68 0.62 1.38
CA ALA A 40 -14.29 -0.78 1.44
C ALA A 40 -13.12 -1.07 0.51
N ASP A 41 -13.12 -0.46 -0.68
CA ASP A 41 -12.03 -0.61 -1.64
C ASP A 41 -10.72 -0.05 -1.08
N ALA A 42 -10.79 1.12 -0.44
CA ALA A 42 -9.60 1.73 0.16
C ALA A 42 -9.05 0.86 1.29
N GLU A 43 -9.93 0.31 2.12
CA GLU A 43 -9.52 -0.59 3.20
C GLU A 43 -8.89 -1.86 2.65
N GLY A 44 -9.46 -2.41 1.58
CA GLY A 44 -8.90 -3.58 0.93
C GLY A 44 -7.52 -3.33 0.36
N LYS A 45 -7.32 -2.17 -0.26
CA LYS A 45 -6.03 -1.78 -0.81
C LYS A 45 -4.99 -1.60 0.30
N LEU A 46 -5.40 -1.01 1.41
CA LEU A 46 -4.51 -0.83 2.55
C LEU A 46 -4.08 -2.19 3.12
N GLN A 47 -5.04 -3.10 3.26
CA GLN A 47 -4.75 -4.44 3.76
C GLN A 47 -3.77 -5.17 2.85
N ALA A 48 -4.00 -5.13 1.54
CA ALA A 48 -3.12 -5.76 0.56
C ALA A 48 -1.72 -5.15 0.61
N LEU A 49 -1.64 -3.83 0.74
CA LEU A 49 -0.35 -3.14 0.83
C LEU A 49 0.41 -3.55 2.09
N ARG A 50 -0.28 -3.67 3.22
CA ARG A 50 0.33 -4.11 4.47
C ARG A 50 0.87 -5.53 4.36
N GLU A 51 0.12 -6.40 3.73
CA GLU A 51 0.55 -7.79 3.52
C GLU A 51 1.77 -7.86 2.62
N ASP A 52 1.78 -7.09 1.54
CA ASP A 52 2.92 -7.03 0.62
C ASP A 52 4.15 -6.44 1.30
N LEU A 53 3.96 -5.42 2.12
CA LEU A 53 5.06 -4.82 2.86
C LEU A 53 5.66 -5.82 3.84
N ALA A 54 4.81 -6.54 4.57
CA ALA A 54 5.27 -7.55 5.51
C ALA A 54 6.05 -8.65 4.80
N ALA A 55 5.55 -9.11 3.65
CA ALA A 55 6.23 -10.13 2.85
C ALA A 55 7.58 -9.62 2.33
N THR A 56 7.63 -8.36 1.90
CA THR A 56 8.86 -7.76 1.39
C THR A 56 9.90 -7.63 2.50
N LEU A 57 9.47 -7.22 3.70
CA LEU A 57 10.37 -7.11 4.84
C LEU A 57 10.89 -8.47 5.27
N ALA A 58 10.04 -9.48 5.27
CA ALA A 58 10.46 -10.84 5.59
C ALA A 58 11.48 -11.35 4.58
N SER A 59 11.26 -11.07 3.30
CA SER A 59 12.19 -11.43 2.24
C SER A 59 13.53 -10.71 2.41
N ALA A 60 13.49 -9.44 2.79
CA ALA A 60 14.70 -8.66 3.01
C ALA A 60 15.51 -9.21 4.18
N ARG A 61 14.84 -9.61 5.26
CA ARG A 61 15.53 -10.20 6.42
C ARG A 61 16.22 -11.50 6.03
N THR A 62 15.53 -12.34 5.27
CA THR A 62 16.10 -13.59 4.80
C THR A 62 17.27 -13.32 3.86
N GLY A 63 17.12 -12.38 2.94
CA GLY A 63 18.17 -12.01 1.99
C GLY A 63 19.40 -11.42 2.67
N ALA A 64 19.19 -10.68 3.75
CA ALA A 64 20.30 -10.07 4.49
C ALA A 64 21.18 -11.13 5.17
N LEU A 65 20.63 -12.30 5.44
CA LEU A 65 21.36 -13.39 6.05
C LEU A 65 22.16 -14.20 5.02
N LEU A 66 21.83 -14.05 3.77
CA LEU A 66 22.53 -14.75 2.70
C LEU A 66 23.75 -13.97 2.23
#